data_a918d74759b167d6b8c67d2ba13bfac5
#
_entry.id   a918d74759b167d6b8c67d2ba13bfac5
#
_cell.length_a   1.000
_cell.length_b   1.000
_cell.length_c   1.000
_cell.angle_alpha   90.00
_cell.angle_beta   90.00
_cell.angle_gamma   90.00
#
_symmetry.space_group_name_H-M   'P 1'
#
loop_
_entity.id
_entity.type
_entity.pdbx_description
1 polymer ?
#
loop_
_entity_poly.entity_id
_entity_poly.type
_entity_poly.pdbx_seq_one_letter_code
_entity_poly.pdbx_strand_id
1 'polypeptide(L)'
;MDWIISFRWNANSHRTVIFATLMALIWTTTAIADEATVVTDEDAGILLVEAADSGRATHVNYSLQIKGTLSTPSSSGNTDWDLNSAATFEFDQRRFPSDAPGPLAIRATRYFQEARTSSVVGKDHKNAVILPLQSRLIHIHGGEMQLVQLSPDVRLTRPQLDLLQFPCDPLAVTGLLPGRSLKSKSEKWNADDWVVPMLVGIDAAVTQSATCEIKSLTEQEAVILFQCNGTGAITGSPTEVSLKGEMIVDRKASLVSQLKATMTEKRGAGTVSPGLNVTAEIRWTQQIVKEQSSLRETMPDTLPEDRQLLLTLVTPWRVLLLHDRNWHIFHETSELVMLRMLHNGTLLAQCNIASAPLMAAGKFTSESEYLADVDKALKERAGTITASAVLPDQNGWRIHHVTASGEANKKNLVWDYFLCTTKSGEQLSLVFSHAEEDDAVFGDEALQMVRSLTIRSSRPKVPLPR
;
A
#
# COMPACT_ATOMS: atom_id res chain seq x y z
N MET A 1 16.82 -4.02 20.26
CA MET A 1 15.72 -3.55 21.15
C MET A 1 14.61 -4.55 20.97
N ASP A 2 14.47 -5.43 21.97
CA ASP A 2 13.71 -6.66 21.80
C ASP A 2 12.28 -6.46 22.30
N TRP A 3 11.37 -6.11 21.39
CA TRP A 3 9.92 -6.16 21.61
C TRP A 3 9.36 -7.56 21.29
N ILE A 4 10.14 -8.62 21.61
CA ILE A 4 9.67 -9.99 21.46
C ILE A 4 9.03 -10.39 22.77
N ILE A 5 7.71 -10.33 22.81
CA ILE A 5 6.92 -10.95 23.89
C ILE A 5 7.09 -12.45 23.75
N SER A 6 7.71 -13.05 24.76
CA SER A 6 7.96 -14.49 24.83
C SER A 6 6.66 -15.28 25.00
N PHE A 7 5.97 -15.60 23.90
CA PHE A 7 5.26 -16.85 23.82
C PHE A 7 6.29 -17.93 23.56
N ARG A 8 6.32 -19.00 24.36
CA ARG A 8 7.19 -20.15 24.11
C ARG A 8 6.89 -20.71 22.73
N TRP A 9 7.79 -20.44 21.81
CA TRP A 9 7.73 -20.86 20.44
C TRP A 9 8.08 -22.35 20.34
N ASN A 10 7.14 -23.18 19.98
CA ASN A 10 7.42 -24.58 19.66
C ASN A 10 7.85 -24.62 18.18
N ALA A 11 9.11 -24.95 17.95
CA ALA A 11 9.86 -24.72 16.72
C ALA A 11 9.52 -25.70 15.59
N ASN A 12 8.25 -25.83 15.18
CA ASN A 12 7.91 -26.75 14.08
C ASN A 12 6.75 -26.31 13.15
N SER A 13 6.59 -25.01 12.88
CA SER A 13 5.72 -24.59 11.76
C SER A 13 6.20 -23.27 11.15
N HIS A 14 7.15 -23.36 10.20
CA HIS A 14 7.58 -22.25 9.37
C HIS A 14 6.50 -21.92 8.32
N ARG A 15 5.58 -21.00 8.62
CA ARG A 15 4.75 -20.29 7.64
C ARG A 15 4.68 -18.82 8.01
N THR A 16 5.80 -18.13 7.86
CA THR A 16 5.81 -16.66 7.89
C THR A 16 5.36 -16.18 6.52
N VAL A 17 4.18 -15.58 6.44
CA VAL A 17 3.74 -14.85 5.25
C VAL A 17 4.38 -13.47 5.33
N ILE A 18 5.49 -13.29 4.60
CA ILE A 18 6.14 -11.99 4.46
C ILE A 18 5.50 -11.31 3.25
N PHE A 19 4.70 -10.27 3.47
CA PHE A 19 4.26 -9.37 2.43
C PHE A 19 5.40 -8.40 2.11
N ALA A 20 6.23 -8.75 1.12
CA ALA A 20 7.10 -7.81 0.45
C ALA A 20 6.74 -7.85 -1.02
N THR A 21 6.08 -6.81 -1.48
CA THR A 21 5.77 -6.60 -2.89
C THR A 21 6.99 -6.02 -3.54
N LEU A 22 7.55 -6.69 -4.55
CA LEU A 22 8.39 -6.16 -5.64
C LEU A 22 9.33 -7.23 -6.25
N MET A 23 9.91 -7.13 -7.29
CA MET A 23 10.03 -7.62 -8.60
C MET A 23 11.29 -7.54 -9.45
N ALA A 24 11.53 -8.29 -10.51
CA ALA A 24 12.50 -8.07 -11.56
C ALA A 24 12.59 -8.87 -12.85
N LEU A 25 13.02 -8.54 -13.95
CA LEU A 25 14.06 -8.55 -14.97
C LEU A 25 13.83 -9.34 -16.30
N ILE A 26 14.52 -9.42 -17.33
CA ILE A 26 15.80 -9.38 -18.08
C ILE A 26 15.69 -8.94 -19.54
N TRP A 27 16.82 -8.66 -20.18
CA TRP A 27 17.11 -7.98 -21.41
C TRP A 27 17.40 -8.81 -22.67
N THR A 28 17.16 -8.22 -23.85
CA THR A 28 18.11 -8.20 -24.97
C THR A 28 17.96 -6.92 -25.81
N THR A 29 19.06 -6.32 -26.25
CA THR A 29 19.15 -5.09 -27.00
C THR A 29 19.28 -5.36 -28.50
N THR A 30 18.56 -4.60 -29.33
CA THR A 30 18.98 -4.29 -30.70
C THR A 30 18.75 -2.79 -30.93
N ALA A 31 19.83 -2.12 -31.36
CA ALA A 31 19.80 -0.71 -31.76
C ALA A 31 19.58 -0.63 -33.27
N ILE A 32 18.66 0.20 -33.70
CA ILE A 32 18.55 0.69 -35.08
C ILE A 32 18.53 2.21 -35.00
N ALA A 33 19.50 2.84 -35.65
CA ALA A 33 19.55 4.29 -35.81
C ALA A 33 18.97 4.64 -37.18
N ASP A 34 18.04 5.59 -37.18
CA ASP A 34 17.59 6.24 -38.42
C ASP A 34 17.60 7.76 -38.21
N GLU A 35 18.18 8.49 -39.17
CA GLU A 35 18.33 9.94 -39.13
C GLU A 35 17.03 10.62 -39.52
N ALA A 36 16.34 11.19 -38.53
CA ALA A 36 15.18 12.04 -38.77
C ALA A 36 15.61 13.52 -38.95
N THR A 37 15.27 14.07 -40.10
CA THR A 37 15.49 15.48 -40.45
C THR A 37 14.68 16.42 -39.51
N VAL A 38 15.36 17.37 -38.90
CA VAL A 38 14.78 18.34 -37.96
C VAL A 38 14.25 19.56 -38.70
N VAL A 39 12.97 19.84 -38.60
CA VAL A 39 12.37 21.14 -38.98
C VAL A 39 12.30 22.01 -37.72
N THR A 40 13.01 23.13 -37.73
CA THR A 40 13.03 24.12 -36.62
C THR A 40 12.06 25.26 -36.95
N ASP A 41 10.98 25.37 -36.20
CA ASP A 41 10.19 26.57 -36.10
C ASP A 41 10.74 27.36 -34.89
N GLU A 42 11.57 28.39 -35.13
CA GLU A 42 12.41 29.04 -34.11
C GLU A 42 11.67 29.97 -33.14
N ASP A 43 10.39 30.30 -33.39
CA ASP A 43 9.61 31.26 -32.59
C ASP A 43 8.47 30.64 -31.77
N ALA A 44 8.04 29.42 -32.06
CA ALA A 44 7.03 28.74 -31.26
C ALA A 44 7.70 27.86 -30.18
N GLY A 45 7.60 28.26 -28.92
CA GLY A 45 8.15 27.47 -27.81
C GLY A 45 7.64 26.03 -27.78
N ILE A 46 8.46 25.09 -27.30
CA ILE A 46 8.13 23.66 -27.26
C ILE A 46 7.20 23.39 -26.09
N LEU A 47 5.93 23.08 -26.38
CA LEU A 47 4.95 22.70 -25.37
C LEU A 47 4.86 21.17 -25.27
N LEU A 48 5.12 20.62 -24.09
CA LEU A 48 5.01 19.19 -23.76
C LEU A 48 4.06 19.04 -22.56
N VAL A 49 2.84 18.59 -22.82
CA VAL A 49 1.77 18.48 -21.83
C VAL A 49 0.97 17.19 -22.01
N GLU A 50 0.41 16.70 -20.93
CA GLU A 50 -0.70 15.76 -20.95
C GLU A 50 -1.84 16.33 -20.11
N ALA A 51 -2.88 16.83 -20.76
CA ALA A 51 -4.04 17.39 -20.11
C ALA A 51 -5.00 16.30 -19.61
N ALA A 52 -5.61 16.53 -18.46
CA ALA A 52 -6.74 15.72 -18.01
C ALA A 52 -7.97 16.03 -18.89
N ASP A 53 -8.59 14.97 -19.40
CA ASP A 53 -9.76 15.07 -20.28
C ASP A 53 -10.75 13.95 -19.93
N SER A 54 -11.89 14.31 -19.37
CA SER A 54 -12.94 13.37 -18.97
C SER A 54 -13.68 12.73 -20.14
N GLY A 55 -13.57 13.30 -21.33
CA GLY A 55 -14.10 12.72 -22.59
C GLY A 55 -13.15 11.68 -23.20
N ARG A 56 -11.93 11.48 -22.65
CA ARG A 56 -10.91 10.62 -23.21
C ARG A 56 -10.57 9.47 -22.27
N ALA A 57 -10.64 8.24 -22.77
CA ALA A 57 -10.14 7.06 -22.08
C ALA A 57 -8.80 6.63 -22.69
N THR A 58 -7.91 6.09 -21.85
CA THR A 58 -6.64 5.49 -22.27
C THR A 58 -6.53 4.08 -21.76
N HIS A 59 -5.89 3.21 -22.51
CA HIS A 59 -5.54 1.86 -22.12
C HIS A 59 -4.06 1.79 -21.79
N VAL A 60 -3.72 1.19 -20.65
CA VAL A 60 -2.36 1.08 -20.13
C VAL A 60 -1.99 -0.39 -19.97
N ASN A 61 -0.85 -0.77 -20.53
CA ASN A 61 -0.16 -2.03 -20.27
C ASN A 61 1.10 -1.73 -19.47
N TYR A 62 1.19 -2.24 -18.26
CA TYR A 62 2.27 -1.97 -17.33
C TYR A 62 2.93 -3.26 -16.87
N SER A 63 4.24 -3.30 -16.94
CA SER A 63 5.06 -4.36 -16.38
C SER A 63 6.16 -3.77 -15.52
N LEU A 64 6.36 -4.41 -14.46
CA LEU A 64 7.38 -4.03 -13.51
C LEU A 64 8.14 -5.29 -13.14
N GLN A 65 9.43 -5.27 -12.91
CA GLN A 65 10.26 -6.42 -12.54
C GLN A 65 11.42 -6.02 -11.63
N ILE A 66 11.68 -6.64 -10.46
CA ILE A 66 12.75 -6.32 -9.50
C ILE A 66 13.53 -7.55 -9.08
N LYS A 67 14.81 -7.40 -8.81
CA LYS A 67 15.73 -8.36 -8.20
C LYS A 67 16.54 -7.71 -7.11
N GLY A 68 16.92 -8.51 -6.15
CA GLY A 68 17.83 -8.09 -5.11
C GLY A 68 17.69 -8.93 -3.87
N THR A 69 17.81 -8.30 -2.73
CA THR A 69 17.76 -8.95 -1.43
C THR A 69 16.74 -8.30 -0.53
N LEU A 70 16.11 -9.12 0.30
CA LEU A 70 15.23 -8.76 1.40
C LEU A 70 15.94 -9.13 2.69
N SER A 71 16.05 -8.17 3.63
CA SER A 71 16.75 -8.36 4.90
C SER A 71 15.76 -8.38 6.06
N THR A 72 15.78 -9.44 6.86
CA THR A 72 14.97 -9.57 8.08
C THR A 72 15.83 -9.58 9.32
N PRO A 73 15.45 -8.88 10.40
CA PRO A 73 16.15 -8.99 11.67
C PRO A 73 16.12 -10.42 12.21
N SER A 74 17.24 -10.90 12.72
CA SER A 74 17.37 -12.19 13.42
C SER A 74 18.17 -12.04 14.72
N SER A 75 18.18 -13.05 15.57
CA SER A 75 18.92 -13.03 16.85
C SER A 75 20.44 -12.87 16.68
N SER A 76 20.98 -13.18 15.49
CA SER A 76 22.41 -13.08 15.17
C SER A 76 22.77 -11.90 14.25
N GLY A 77 21.84 -10.98 14.00
CA GLY A 77 21.98 -9.86 13.05
C GLY A 77 20.87 -9.91 11.99
N ASN A 78 21.14 -9.43 10.78
CA ASN A 78 20.19 -9.52 9.68
C ASN A 78 20.39 -10.83 8.89
N THR A 79 19.29 -11.42 8.45
CA THR A 79 19.31 -12.52 7.49
C THR A 79 18.84 -11.99 6.15
N ASP A 80 19.65 -12.16 5.12
CA ASP A 80 19.36 -11.74 3.75
C ASP A 80 18.79 -12.91 2.94
N TRP A 81 17.75 -12.60 2.18
CA TRP A 81 17.04 -13.53 1.29
C TRP A 81 17.04 -13.00 -0.12
N ASP A 82 17.34 -13.83 -1.10
CA ASP A 82 17.14 -13.45 -2.50
C ASP A 82 15.66 -13.10 -2.75
N LEU A 83 15.43 -11.97 -3.37
CA LEU A 83 14.09 -11.53 -3.79
C LEU A 83 14.02 -11.51 -5.31
N ASN A 84 12.99 -12.14 -5.84
CA ASN A 84 12.66 -12.14 -7.26
C ASN A 84 11.14 -12.10 -7.40
N SER A 85 10.63 -11.09 -8.10
CA SER A 85 9.17 -10.92 -8.12
C SER A 85 8.70 -10.28 -9.45
N ALA A 86 7.48 -10.41 -9.90
CA ALA A 86 6.92 -9.92 -11.17
C ALA A 86 5.46 -9.43 -11.05
N ALA A 87 5.07 -8.18 -11.49
CA ALA A 87 3.68 -7.76 -11.66
C ALA A 87 3.36 -7.35 -13.06
N THR A 88 2.13 -7.48 -13.34
CA THR A 88 1.51 -7.05 -14.58
C THR A 88 0.23 -6.34 -14.24
N PHE A 89 0.05 -5.20 -14.89
CA PHE A 89 -1.21 -4.47 -14.82
C PHE A 89 -1.67 -4.15 -16.24
N GLU A 90 -2.94 -4.38 -16.47
CA GLU A 90 -3.65 -3.97 -17.68
C GLU A 90 -4.93 -3.25 -17.22
N PHE A 91 -5.06 -1.99 -17.59
CA PHE A 91 -6.21 -1.19 -17.16
C PHE A 91 -6.58 -0.09 -18.15
N ASP A 92 -7.87 0.24 -18.16
CA ASP A 92 -8.37 1.44 -18.77
C ASP A 92 -8.41 2.57 -17.73
N GLN A 93 -8.13 3.81 -18.16
CA GLN A 93 -8.05 4.97 -17.30
C GLN A 93 -8.78 6.16 -17.93
N ARG A 94 -9.52 6.91 -17.10
CA ARG A 94 -10.09 8.23 -17.45
C ARG A 94 -9.62 9.23 -16.41
N ARG A 95 -9.12 10.37 -16.87
CA ARG A 95 -8.67 11.49 -16.02
C ARG A 95 -9.72 12.58 -15.99
N PHE A 96 -9.90 13.20 -14.83
CA PHE A 96 -10.85 14.29 -14.65
C PHE A 96 -10.08 15.60 -14.40
N PRO A 97 -10.47 16.70 -15.09
CA PRO A 97 -9.89 18.02 -14.82
C PRO A 97 -10.11 18.45 -13.37
N SER A 98 -9.17 19.22 -12.84
CA SER A 98 -9.24 19.81 -11.51
C SER A 98 -8.46 21.13 -11.50
N ASP A 99 -8.97 22.13 -10.80
CA ASP A 99 -8.32 23.43 -10.60
C ASP A 99 -7.40 23.41 -9.35
N ALA A 100 -7.29 22.28 -8.66
CA ALA A 100 -6.40 22.13 -7.51
C ALA A 100 -4.93 22.22 -7.94
N PRO A 101 -4.02 22.76 -7.11
CA PRO A 101 -2.60 22.87 -7.44
C PRO A 101 -1.85 21.56 -7.30
N GLY A 102 -0.83 21.37 -8.12
CA GLY A 102 0.14 20.29 -8.00
C GLY A 102 -0.48 18.89 -8.00
N PRO A 103 -0.06 18.01 -7.10
CA PRO A 103 -0.53 16.62 -7.06
C PRO A 103 -2.03 16.51 -6.75
N LEU A 104 -2.61 17.47 -6.04
CA LEU A 104 -4.04 17.48 -5.72
C LEU A 104 -4.94 17.62 -6.97
N ALA A 105 -4.37 18.05 -8.10
CA ALA A 105 -5.06 18.07 -9.40
C ALA A 105 -5.26 16.66 -9.99
N ILE A 106 -4.56 15.64 -9.48
CA ILE A 106 -4.66 14.29 -10.01
C ILE A 106 -5.97 13.66 -9.59
N ARG A 107 -6.82 13.38 -10.58
CA ARG A 107 -8.11 12.71 -10.41
C ARG A 107 -8.32 11.73 -11.55
N ALA A 108 -8.61 10.48 -11.26
CA ALA A 108 -8.84 9.46 -12.27
C ALA A 108 -9.73 8.31 -11.78
N THR A 109 -10.38 7.64 -12.75
CA THR A 109 -10.91 6.30 -12.52
C THR A 109 -10.12 5.31 -13.34
N ARG A 110 -9.90 4.11 -12.77
CA ARG A 110 -9.29 2.96 -13.44
C ARG A 110 -10.20 1.76 -13.36
N TYR A 111 -10.23 0.98 -14.43
CA TYR A 111 -10.78 -0.36 -14.41
C TYR A 111 -9.68 -1.35 -14.82
N PHE A 112 -9.30 -2.23 -13.90
CA PHE A 112 -8.24 -3.21 -14.11
C PHE A 112 -8.81 -4.47 -14.78
N GLN A 113 -8.38 -4.76 -16.00
CA GLN A 113 -8.58 -6.05 -16.65
C GLN A 113 -7.68 -7.10 -15.97
N GLU A 114 -6.43 -6.70 -15.70
CA GLU A 114 -5.47 -7.49 -14.94
C GLU A 114 -4.73 -6.61 -13.93
N ALA A 115 -4.59 -7.10 -12.71
CA ALA A 115 -3.67 -6.59 -11.70
C ALA A 115 -3.20 -7.75 -10.85
N ARG A 116 -1.94 -8.13 -11.02
CA ARG A 116 -1.35 -9.25 -10.28
C ARG A 116 0.12 -9.04 -10.01
N THR A 117 0.59 -9.64 -8.93
CA THR A 117 2.01 -9.79 -8.62
C THR A 117 2.31 -11.22 -8.19
N SER A 118 3.53 -11.65 -8.42
CA SER A 118 4.08 -12.90 -7.89
C SER A 118 5.51 -12.65 -7.41
N SER A 119 5.84 -13.13 -6.22
CA SER A 119 7.14 -12.97 -5.59
C SER A 119 7.70 -14.30 -5.13
N VAL A 120 9.01 -14.44 -5.20
CA VAL A 120 9.78 -15.54 -4.63
C VAL A 120 10.83 -14.95 -3.71
N VAL A 121 10.84 -15.36 -2.45
CA VAL A 121 11.81 -14.97 -1.44
C VAL A 121 12.58 -16.22 -1.00
N GLY A 122 13.90 -16.18 -1.11
CA GLY A 122 14.74 -17.37 -0.92
C GLY A 122 14.39 -18.47 -1.93
N LYS A 123 14.37 -19.71 -1.46
CA LYS A 123 14.12 -20.88 -2.33
C LYS A 123 12.65 -21.29 -2.42
N ASP A 124 11.88 -21.07 -1.34
CA ASP A 124 10.59 -21.76 -1.16
C ASP A 124 9.41 -20.82 -0.88
N HIS A 125 9.65 -19.57 -0.49
CA HIS A 125 8.58 -18.64 -0.14
C HIS A 125 8.01 -17.96 -1.39
N LYS A 126 6.90 -18.52 -1.89
CA LYS A 126 6.15 -17.96 -3.03
C LYS A 126 4.92 -17.23 -2.54
N ASN A 127 4.71 -16.04 -3.01
CA ASN A 127 3.49 -15.26 -2.78
C ASN A 127 2.94 -14.74 -4.10
N ALA A 128 1.62 -14.64 -4.20
CA ALA A 128 0.94 -14.01 -5.32
C ALA A 128 -0.29 -13.25 -4.84
N VAL A 129 -0.45 -12.03 -5.34
CA VAL A 129 -1.65 -11.22 -5.10
C VAL A 129 -2.31 -10.91 -6.43
N ILE A 130 -3.63 -11.08 -6.48
CA ILE A 130 -4.46 -10.79 -7.66
C ILE A 130 -5.62 -9.92 -7.21
N LEU A 131 -5.89 -8.85 -7.94
CA LEU A 131 -7.03 -7.99 -7.68
C LEU A 131 -8.33 -8.72 -8.11
N PRO A 132 -9.25 -9.01 -7.19
CA PRO A 132 -10.48 -9.74 -7.52
C PRO A 132 -11.45 -8.87 -8.33
N LEU A 133 -12.36 -9.51 -9.09
CA LEU A 133 -13.29 -8.85 -10.01
C LEU A 133 -14.07 -7.69 -9.39
N GLN A 134 -14.56 -7.87 -8.15
CA GLN A 134 -15.35 -6.86 -7.45
C GLN A 134 -14.55 -5.63 -6.99
N SER A 135 -13.21 -5.68 -7.04
CA SER A 135 -12.31 -4.59 -6.63
C SER A 135 -11.63 -3.91 -7.83
N ARG A 136 -12.03 -4.21 -9.06
CA ARG A 136 -11.31 -3.75 -10.27
C ARG A 136 -11.58 -2.31 -10.65
N LEU A 137 -12.69 -1.73 -10.21
CA LEU A 137 -12.95 -0.30 -10.37
C LEU A 137 -12.31 0.45 -9.20
N ILE A 138 -11.42 1.38 -9.54
CA ILE A 138 -10.64 2.16 -8.57
C ILE A 138 -10.79 3.65 -8.89
N HIS A 139 -11.16 4.44 -7.89
CA HIS A 139 -11.02 5.90 -7.91
C HIS A 139 -9.66 6.28 -7.36
N ILE A 140 -9.03 7.28 -7.97
CA ILE A 140 -7.71 7.77 -7.61
C ILE A 140 -7.80 9.28 -7.42
N HIS A 141 -7.34 9.75 -6.27
CA HIS A 141 -7.13 11.16 -5.97
C HIS A 141 -5.65 11.40 -5.66
N GLY A 142 -5.12 12.53 -6.07
CA GLY A 142 -3.81 12.96 -5.62
C GLY A 142 -3.87 13.39 -4.15
N GLY A 143 -2.97 12.88 -3.35
CA GLY A 143 -2.62 13.43 -2.04
C GLY A 143 -1.31 14.22 -2.13
N GLU A 144 -0.82 14.75 -1.02
CA GLU A 144 0.40 15.58 -1.02
C GLU A 144 1.64 14.83 -1.52
N MET A 145 1.81 13.57 -1.09
CA MET A 145 3.00 12.75 -1.37
C MET A 145 2.68 11.41 -2.03
N GLN A 146 1.41 11.03 -2.17
CA GLN A 146 0.98 9.73 -2.69
C GLN A 146 -0.39 9.80 -3.35
N LEU A 147 -0.68 8.81 -4.19
CA LEU A 147 -2.02 8.62 -4.75
C LEU A 147 -2.93 7.93 -3.73
N VAL A 148 -4.08 8.53 -3.44
CA VAL A 148 -5.13 7.94 -2.61
C VAL A 148 -6.04 7.10 -3.50
N GLN A 149 -6.00 5.80 -3.33
CA GLN A 149 -6.74 4.84 -4.15
C GLN A 149 -7.83 4.15 -3.32
N LEU A 150 -9.02 4.00 -3.88
CA LEU A 150 -10.13 3.28 -3.24
C LEU A 150 -11.03 2.65 -4.30
N SER A 151 -11.69 1.54 -3.96
CA SER A 151 -12.78 1.05 -4.79
C SER A 151 -14.09 1.69 -4.32
N PRO A 152 -14.92 2.27 -5.23
CA PRO A 152 -16.22 2.83 -4.87
C PRO A 152 -17.25 1.75 -4.49
N ASP A 153 -17.04 0.51 -4.87
CA ASP A 153 -18.02 -0.56 -4.75
C ASP A 153 -17.75 -1.47 -3.53
N VAL A 154 -16.48 -1.64 -3.15
CA VAL A 154 -16.07 -2.51 -2.02
C VAL A 154 -14.87 -1.91 -1.28
N ARG A 155 -14.69 -2.25 0.00
CA ARG A 155 -13.47 -1.92 0.71
C ARG A 155 -12.33 -2.86 0.31
N LEU A 156 -11.17 -2.29 0.03
CA LEU A 156 -9.97 -3.04 -0.28
C LEU A 156 -9.42 -3.73 0.98
N THR A 157 -8.67 -4.80 0.79
CA THR A 157 -7.78 -5.32 1.83
C THR A 157 -6.40 -4.66 1.72
N ARG A 158 -5.58 -4.75 2.77
CA ARG A 158 -4.20 -4.21 2.74
C ARG A 158 -3.38 -4.74 1.55
N PRO A 159 -3.34 -6.06 1.26
CA PRO A 159 -2.62 -6.56 0.08
C PRO A 159 -3.16 -6.04 -1.26
N GLN A 160 -4.46 -5.75 -1.37
CA GLN A 160 -5.02 -5.16 -2.57
C GLN A 160 -4.61 -3.70 -2.74
N LEU A 161 -4.59 -2.93 -1.65
CA LEU A 161 -4.11 -1.56 -1.68
C LEU A 161 -2.62 -1.51 -2.05
N ASP A 162 -1.79 -2.36 -1.43
CA ASP A 162 -0.36 -2.43 -1.71
C ASP A 162 -0.08 -2.84 -3.17
N LEU A 163 -0.89 -3.77 -3.73
CA LEU A 163 -0.81 -4.15 -5.14
C LEU A 163 -1.05 -2.97 -6.09
N LEU A 164 -1.92 -2.03 -5.72
CA LEU A 164 -2.25 -0.88 -6.55
C LEU A 164 -1.22 0.26 -6.47
N GLN A 165 -0.34 0.25 -5.46
CA GLN A 165 0.74 1.23 -5.28
C GLN A 165 2.00 0.77 -6.02
N PHE A 166 2.17 1.18 -7.27
CA PHE A 166 3.32 0.82 -8.10
C PHE A 166 4.12 2.06 -8.54
N PRO A 167 5.47 1.95 -8.65
CA PRO A 167 6.33 3.07 -9.00
C PRO A 167 6.08 3.53 -10.44
N CYS A 168 6.41 4.78 -10.74
CA CYS A 168 6.22 5.40 -12.06
C CYS A 168 4.78 5.27 -12.58
N ASP A 169 3.80 5.44 -11.69
CA ASP A 169 2.39 5.48 -12.07
C ASP A 169 2.17 6.49 -13.20
N PRO A 170 1.47 6.14 -14.31
CA PRO A 170 1.23 7.06 -15.43
C PRO A 170 0.66 8.42 -15.02
N LEU A 171 -0.14 8.50 -13.93
CA LEU A 171 -0.66 9.76 -13.41
C LEU A 171 0.43 10.63 -12.79
N ALA A 172 1.35 10.04 -12.04
CA ALA A 172 2.45 10.76 -11.40
C ALA A 172 3.55 11.15 -12.40
N VAL A 173 3.77 10.35 -13.44
CA VAL A 173 4.77 10.61 -14.49
C VAL A 173 4.50 11.91 -15.23
N THR A 174 3.25 12.35 -15.32
CA THR A 174 2.93 13.65 -15.94
C THR A 174 3.58 14.84 -15.22
N GLY A 175 3.92 14.70 -13.95
CA GLY A 175 4.69 15.71 -13.20
C GLY A 175 6.14 15.88 -13.65
N LEU A 176 6.69 14.96 -14.45
CA LEU A 176 8.00 15.11 -15.09
C LEU A 176 7.94 16.03 -16.32
N LEU A 177 6.76 16.37 -16.84
CA LEU A 177 6.62 17.30 -17.96
C LEU A 177 6.93 18.75 -17.49
N PRO A 178 7.42 19.62 -18.39
CA PRO A 178 7.97 20.91 -17.96
C PRO A 178 6.96 21.92 -17.39
N GLY A 179 5.64 21.66 -17.48
CA GLY A 179 4.59 22.56 -16.98
C GLY A 179 4.52 23.94 -17.66
N ARG A 180 5.48 24.23 -18.55
CA ARG A 180 5.61 25.49 -19.30
C ARG A 180 6.18 25.22 -20.69
N SER A 181 6.13 26.23 -21.56
CA SER A 181 6.82 26.17 -22.84
C SER A 181 8.33 26.26 -22.68
N LEU A 182 9.08 25.36 -23.32
CA LEU A 182 10.55 25.40 -23.36
C LEU A 182 11.02 26.30 -24.51
N LYS A 183 12.11 27.03 -24.29
CA LYS A 183 12.68 27.94 -25.29
C LYS A 183 13.52 27.22 -26.37
N SER A 184 14.06 26.06 -26.02
CA SER A 184 14.84 25.23 -26.95
C SER A 184 14.81 23.77 -26.54
N LYS A 185 15.16 22.85 -27.48
CA LYS A 185 15.31 21.42 -27.22
C LYS A 185 16.50 21.07 -26.30
N SER A 186 17.45 21.97 -26.13
CA SER A 186 18.61 21.75 -25.23
C SER A 186 18.34 22.24 -23.80
N GLU A 187 17.18 22.81 -23.53
CA GLU A 187 16.81 23.28 -22.21
C GLU A 187 16.54 22.10 -21.28
N LYS A 188 17.18 22.10 -20.10
CA LYS A 188 16.88 21.18 -19.02
C LYS A 188 15.94 21.83 -18.04
N TRP A 189 15.12 21.00 -17.37
CA TRP A 189 14.22 21.47 -16.32
C TRP A 189 14.21 20.52 -15.14
N ASN A 190 13.82 21.03 -14.00
CA ASN A 190 13.54 20.23 -12.81
C ASN A 190 12.02 20.06 -12.68
N ALA A 191 11.60 18.88 -12.25
CA ALA A 191 10.22 18.66 -11.85
C ALA A 191 9.96 19.23 -10.44
N ASP A 192 8.70 19.43 -10.10
CA ASP A 192 8.27 19.90 -8.79
C ASP A 192 8.60 18.88 -7.68
N ASP A 193 8.72 19.35 -6.45
CA ASP A 193 9.15 18.55 -5.30
C ASP A 193 8.26 17.36 -4.97
N TRP A 194 6.97 17.42 -5.26
CA TRP A 194 6.04 16.31 -5.04
C TRP A 194 6.25 15.11 -5.99
N VAL A 195 6.93 15.31 -7.12
CA VAL A 195 7.01 14.32 -8.21
C VAL A 195 7.84 13.10 -7.79
N VAL A 196 9.02 13.31 -7.21
CA VAL A 196 9.90 12.19 -6.82
C VAL A 196 9.24 11.29 -5.77
N PRO A 197 8.72 11.81 -4.64
CA PRO A 197 8.03 10.98 -3.65
C PRO A 197 6.90 10.17 -4.26
N MET A 198 6.07 10.78 -5.08
CA MET A 198 4.93 10.11 -5.70
C MET A 198 5.34 9.05 -6.74
N LEU A 199 6.45 9.26 -7.47
CA LEU A 199 6.97 8.29 -8.44
C LEU A 199 7.55 7.04 -7.81
N VAL A 200 8.16 7.18 -6.61
CA VAL A 200 8.92 6.07 -5.98
C VAL A 200 8.31 5.58 -4.66
N GLY A 201 7.22 6.22 -4.19
CA GLY A 201 6.49 5.81 -2.99
C GLY A 201 7.19 6.21 -1.67
N ILE A 202 7.98 7.29 -1.63
CA ILE A 202 8.53 7.83 -0.38
C ILE A 202 7.42 8.57 0.38
N ASP A 203 7.14 8.15 1.62
CA ASP A 203 6.08 8.75 2.46
C ASP A 203 6.55 10.07 3.09
N ALA A 204 7.85 10.16 3.43
CA ALA A 204 8.47 11.33 4.05
C ALA A 204 9.82 11.61 3.38
N ALA A 205 9.86 12.55 2.45
CA ALA A 205 11.08 12.94 1.74
C ALA A 205 11.95 13.87 2.59
N VAL A 206 13.25 13.60 2.61
CA VAL A 206 14.29 14.46 3.24
C VAL A 206 15.06 15.23 2.17
N THR A 207 15.45 14.55 1.10
CA THR A 207 16.06 15.19 -0.08
C THR A 207 15.44 14.60 -1.33
N GLN A 208 15.29 15.41 -2.37
CA GLN A 208 14.77 14.99 -3.65
C GLN A 208 15.29 15.84 -4.80
N SER A 209 15.44 15.25 -5.97
CA SER A 209 15.77 15.95 -7.20
C SER A 209 15.25 15.18 -8.40
N ALA A 210 14.67 15.89 -9.37
CA ALA A 210 14.28 15.32 -10.64
C ALA A 210 14.73 16.27 -11.77
N THR A 211 15.60 15.80 -12.63
CA THR A 211 16.10 16.56 -13.78
C THR A 211 15.65 15.88 -15.06
N CYS A 212 15.13 16.67 -15.99
CA CYS A 212 14.62 16.21 -17.28
C CYS A 212 15.30 16.96 -18.42
N GLU A 213 15.45 16.28 -19.58
CA GLU A 213 15.97 16.88 -20.82
C GLU A 213 15.37 16.18 -22.04
N ILE A 214 15.28 16.89 -23.16
CA ILE A 214 14.83 16.32 -24.43
C ILE A 214 16.00 15.57 -25.09
N LYS A 215 15.85 14.26 -25.29
CA LYS A 215 16.76 13.41 -26.07
C LYS A 215 16.57 13.59 -27.55
N SER A 216 15.31 13.58 -28.02
CA SER A 216 14.94 13.80 -29.40
C SER A 216 13.56 14.46 -29.50
N LEU A 217 13.36 15.24 -30.56
CA LEU A 217 12.11 15.98 -30.81
C LEU A 217 11.79 15.95 -32.31
N THR A 218 10.58 15.51 -32.61
CA THR A 218 9.98 15.55 -33.95
C THR A 218 8.62 16.25 -33.88
N GLU A 219 7.92 16.40 -35.00
CA GLU A 219 6.54 16.90 -35.01
C GLU A 219 5.56 15.97 -34.29
N GLN A 220 5.82 14.64 -34.32
CA GLN A 220 4.97 13.60 -33.75
C GLN A 220 5.30 13.31 -32.30
N GLU A 221 6.59 13.24 -31.95
CA GLU A 221 7.06 12.70 -30.70
C GLU A 221 8.15 13.56 -30.08
N ALA A 222 8.17 13.57 -28.74
CA ALA A 222 9.31 13.99 -27.94
C ALA A 222 9.77 12.83 -27.05
N VAL A 223 11.06 12.51 -27.09
CA VAL A 223 11.69 11.57 -26.16
C VAL A 223 12.37 12.37 -25.06
N ILE A 224 11.96 12.16 -23.81
CA ILE A 224 12.47 12.86 -22.64
C ILE A 224 13.28 11.87 -21.80
N LEU A 225 14.51 12.24 -21.46
CA LEU A 225 15.30 11.55 -20.45
C LEU A 225 15.01 12.19 -19.10
N PHE A 226 14.93 11.37 -18.05
CA PHE A 226 14.77 11.85 -16.68
C PHE A 226 15.67 11.08 -15.71
N GLN A 227 16.11 11.77 -14.68
CA GLN A 227 16.83 11.21 -13.55
C GLN A 227 16.28 11.82 -12.26
N CYS A 228 15.84 10.93 -11.34
CA CYS A 228 15.33 11.30 -10.04
C CYS A 228 16.17 10.63 -8.95
N ASN A 229 16.41 11.35 -7.85
CA ASN A 229 17.02 10.79 -6.65
C ASN A 229 16.20 11.25 -5.45
N GLY A 230 16.05 10.41 -4.45
CA GLY A 230 15.33 10.74 -3.23
C GLY A 230 15.89 9.98 -2.03
N THR A 231 15.93 10.66 -0.89
CA THR A 231 16.14 10.03 0.42
C THR A 231 14.99 10.40 1.33
N GLY A 232 14.64 9.50 2.24
CA GLY A 232 13.52 9.73 3.15
C GLY A 232 13.14 8.48 3.91
N ALA A 233 11.85 8.26 4.08
CA ALA A 233 11.33 7.04 4.69
C ALA A 233 10.16 6.47 3.88
N ILE A 234 10.05 5.15 3.87
CA ILE A 234 8.87 4.39 3.43
C ILE A 234 8.41 3.54 4.61
N THR A 235 7.17 3.73 5.05
CA THR A 235 6.61 3.09 6.27
C THR A 235 7.56 3.19 7.48
N GLY A 236 8.15 4.37 7.67
CA GLY A 236 9.10 4.66 8.76
C GLY A 236 10.51 4.07 8.58
N SER A 237 10.78 3.35 7.50
CA SER A 237 12.09 2.76 7.23
C SER A 237 12.96 3.72 6.40
N PRO A 238 14.17 4.07 6.85
CA PRO A 238 15.09 4.91 6.08
C PRO A 238 15.32 4.34 4.69
N THR A 239 15.12 5.16 3.68
CA THR A 239 15.11 4.72 2.27
C THR A 239 15.91 5.68 1.40
N GLU A 240 16.69 5.13 0.48
CA GLU A 240 17.41 5.82 -0.58
C GLU A 240 16.96 5.23 -1.92
N VAL A 241 16.52 6.09 -2.86
CA VAL A 241 16.06 5.67 -4.19
C VAL A 241 16.75 6.48 -5.28
N SER A 242 17.16 5.81 -6.35
CA SER A 242 17.56 6.43 -7.61
C SER A 242 16.73 5.84 -8.75
N LEU A 243 16.15 6.70 -9.57
CA LEU A 243 15.30 6.34 -10.70
C LEU A 243 15.81 7.07 -11.94
N LYS A 244 16.02 6.35 -13.04
CA LYS A 244 16.40 6.93 -14.34
C LYS A 244 15.65 6.24 -15.45
N GLY A 245 15.31 7.00 -16.49
CA GLY A 245 14.56 6.42 -17.61
C GLY A 245 14.36 7.38 -18.77
N GLU A 246 13.54 6.90 -19.68
CA GLU A 246 13.06 7.67 -20.82
C GLU A 246 11.53 7.53 -20.92
N MET A 247 10.87 8.60 -21.33
CA MET A 247 9.45 8.59 -21.68
C MET A 247 9.24 9.21 -23.06
N ILE A 248 8.22 8.74 -23.76
CA ILE A 248 7.81 9.22 -25.08
C ILE A 248 6.51 9.97 -24.93
N VAL A 249 6.50 11.21 -25.38
CA VAL A 249 5.28 12.05 -25.46
C VAL A 249 4.82 12.07 -26.91
N ASP A 250 3.63 11.55 -27.17
CA ASP A 250 2.91 11.78 -28.43
C ASP A 250 2.41 13.25 -28.42
N ARG A 251 3.03 14.10 -29.24
CA ARG A 251 2.73 15.53 -29.30
C ARG A 251 1.38 15.85 -29.94
N LYS A 252 0.90 14.99 -30.87
CA LYS A 252 -0.41 15.17 -31.52
C LYS A 252 -1.54 14.76 -30.60
N ALA A 253 -1.35 13.67 -29.87
CA ALA A 253 -2.32 13.20 -28.87
C ALA A 253 -2.21 13.94 -27.54
N SER A 254 -1.15 14.73 -27.29
CA SER A 254 -0.83 15.31 -25.98
C SER A 254 -0.89 14.25 -24.87
N LEU A 255 -0.09 13.20 -25.02
CA LEU A 255 -0.14 11.99 -24.19
C LEU A 255 1.26 11.43 -23.99
N VAL A 256 1.61 11.07 -22.76
CA VAL A 256 2.80 10.22 -22.51
C VAL A 256 2.42 8.81 -22.93
N SER A 257 2.96 8.37 -24.06
CA SER A 257 2.58 7.09 -24.69
C SER A 257 3.40 5.90 -24.22
N GLN A 258 4.61 6.12 -23.71
CA GLN A 258 5.50 5.06 -23.25
C GLN A 258 6.44 5.55 -22.16
N LEU A 259 6.80 4.65 -21.24
CA LEU A 259 7.88 4.85 -20.28
C LEU A 259 8.73 3.57 -20.16
N LYS A 260 10.04 3.77 -20.04
CA LYS A 260 11.01 2.75 -19.62
C LYS A 260 11.92 3.35 -18.57
N ALA A 261 12.03 2.69 -17.40
CA ALA A 261 12.86 3.17 -16.32
C ALA A 261 13.53 2.04 -15.55
N THR A 262 14.65 2.37 -14.91
CA THR A 262 15.32 1.52 -13.94
C THR A 262 15.36 2.27 -12.62
N MET A 263 14.91 1.63 -11.55
CA MET A 263 14.93 2.14 -10.19
C MET A 263 15.84 1.26 -9.33
N THR A 264 16.66 1.88 -8.49
CA THR A 264 17.36 1.18 -7.40
C THR A 264 16.84 1.70 -6.08
N GLU A 265 16.60 0.79 -5.15
CA GLU A 265 16.12 1.12 -3.82
C GLU A 265 16.97 0.42 -2.77
N LYS A 266 17.43 1.19 -1.76
CA LYS A 266 17.99 0.70 -0.52
C LYS A 266 17.11 1.15 0.62
N ARG A 267 16.54 0.20 1.37
CA ARG A 267 15.69 0.45 2.53
C ARG A 267 16.21 -0.28 3.74
N GLY A 268 16.32 0.40 4.87
CA GLY A 268 16.59 -0.24 6.16
C GLY A 268 15.43 -1.12 6.62
N ALA A 269 15.70 -2.09 7.49
CA ALA A 269 14.62 -2.83 8.15
C ALA A 269 13.86 -1.89 9.10
N GLY A 270 12.53 -1.91 9.01
CA GLY A 270 11.61 -1.10 9.80
C GLY A 270 10.75 -1.93 10.74
N THR A 271 9.82 -1.25 11.41
CA THR A 271 8.88 -1.87 12.35
C THR A 271 7.80 -2.70 11.68
N VAL A 272 7.46 -2.41 10.42
CA VAL A 272 6.41 -3.10 9.65
C VAL A 272 6.90 -3.66 8.33
N SER A 273 8.13 -3.33 7.91
CA SER A 273 8.68 -3.76 6.62
C SER A 273 10.12 -4.29 6.77
N PRO A 274 10.49 -5.31 5.99
CA PRO A 274 11.87 -5.77 5.92
C PRO A 274 12.78 -4.73 5.26
N GLY A 275 14.09 -4.86 5.44
CA GLY A 275 15.08 -4.15 4.64
C GLY A 275 15.07 -4.63 3.20
N LEU A 276 15.42 -3.74 2.27
CA LEU A 276 15.50 -4.04 0.84
C LEU A 276 16.77 -3.48 0.23
N ASN A 277 17.36 -4.22 -0.71
CA ASN A 277 18.38 -3.71 -1.62
C ASN A 277 18.09 -4.30 -3.00
N VAL A 278 17.41 -3.51 -3.84
CA VAL A 278 16.79 -4.02 -5.06
C VAL A 278 17.01 -3.11 -6.25
N THR A 279 16.92 -3.69 -7.44
CA THR A 279 16.82 -2.99 -8.72
C THR A 279 15.51 -3.38 -9.40
N ALA A 280 14.78 -2.39 -9.89
CA ALA A 280 13.50 -2.52 -10.58
C ALA A 280 13.59 -2.05 -12.03
N GLU A 281 13.06 -2.85 -12.94
CA GLU A 281 12.82 -2.51 -14.33
C GLU A 281 11.35 -2.20 -14.54
N ILE A 282 11.02 -1.00 -14.97
CA ILE A 282 9.66 -0.50 -15.13
C ILE A 282 9.40 -0.20 -16.60
N ARG A 283 8.29 -0.69 -17.13
CA ARG A 283 7.88 -0.41 -18.50
C ARG A 283 6.37 -0.31 -18.58
N TRP A 284 5.88 0.68 -19.29
CA TRP A 284 4.49 0.72 -19.68
C TRP A 284 4.27 1.44 -20.99
N THR A 285 3.14 1.14 -21.61
CA THR A 285 2.62 1.83 -22.80
C THR A 285 1.22 2.32 -22.51
N GLN A 286 0.86 3.47 -23.08
CA GLN A 286 -0.46 4.08 -22.95
C GLN A 286 -0.95 4.52 -24.34
N GLN A 287 -2.22 4.26 -24.64
CA GLN A 287 -2.85 4.66 -25.90
C GLN A 287 -4.29 5.11 -25.69
N ILE A 288 -4.77 6.03 -26.50
CA ILE A 288 -6.17 6.44 -26.50
C ILE A 288 -7.02 5.30 -27.02
N VAL A 289 -8.13 5.02 -26.34
CA VAL A 289 -9.09 4.00 -26.76
C VAL A 289 -10.49 4.60 -26.81
N LYS A 290 -11.38 3.89 -27.51
CA LYS A 290 -12.80 4.23 -27.49
C LYS A 290 -13.33 4.07 -26.08
N GLU A 291 -14.37 4.83 -25.74
CA GLU A 291 -14.99 4.79 -24.43
C GLU A 291 -15.30 3.37 -23.96
N GLN A 292 -14.91 3.08 -22.71
CA GLN A 292 -15.12 1.78 -22.07
C GLN A 292 -16.27 1.91 -21.06
N SER A 293 -17.30 1.10 -21.22
CA SER A 293 -18.46 1.05 -20.32
C SER A 293 -18.13 0.66 -18.87
N SER A 294 -16.95 0.09 -18.63
CA SER A 294 -16.45 -0.26 -17.31
C SER A 294 -15.91 0.93 -16.51
N LEU A 295 -15.57 2.05 -17.16
CA LEU A 295 -15.13 3.27 -16.51
C LEU A 295 -16.32 4.14 -16.11
N ARG A 296 -16.26 4.72 -14.91
CA ARG A 296 -17.26 5.71 -14.47
C ARG A 296 -17.09 7.01 -15.25
N GLU A 297 -18.20 7.63 -15.64
CA GLU A 297 -18.23 8.94 -16.32
C GLU A 297 -17.96 10.10 -15.36
N THR A 298 -18.19 9.89 -14.08
CA THR A 298 -18.00 10.88 -13.03
C THR A 298 -17.28 10.31 -11.83
N MET A 299 -16.59 11.16 -11.09
CA MET A 299 -16.04 10.82 -9.78
C MET A 299 -16.19 12.02 -8.83
N PRO A 300 -16.21 11.81 -7.50
CA PRO A 300 -16.28 12.90 -6.53
C PRO A 300 -15.13 13.91 -6.71
N ASP A 301 -15.42 15.21 -6.52
CA ASP A 301 -14.40 16.27 -6.64
C ASP A 301 -13.45 16.34 -5.45
N THR A 302 -13.88 15.86 -4.29
CA THR A 302 -13.13 15.90 -3.04
C THR A 302 -12.58 14.52 -2.67
N LEU A 303 -11.52 14.51 -1.87
CA LEU A 303 -11.05 13.30 -1.21
C LEU A 303 -12.19 12.68 -0.40
N PRO A 304 -12.29 11.34 -0.39
CA PRO A 304 -13.28 10.64 0.41
C PRO A 304 -13.03 10.85 1.92
N GLU A 305 -14.10 10.80 2.70
CA GLU A 305 -14.00 10.77 4.16
C GLU A 305 -13.21 9.53 4.65
N ASP A 306 -12.51 9.66 5.78
CA ASP A 306 -11.64 8.61 6.34
C ASP A 306 -12.36 7.26 6.49
N ARG A 307 -13.63 7.26 6.90
CA ARG A 307 -14.46 6.04 6.98
C ARG A 307 -14.62 5.31 5.64
N GLN A 308 -14.51 6.02 4.50
CA GLN A 308 -14.56 5.41 3.16
C GLN A 308 -13.19 4.83 2.76
N LEU A 309 -12.13 5.29 3.41
CA LEU A 309 -10.77 4.84 3.20
C LEU A 309 -10.40 3.60 4.04
N LEU A 310 -11.23 3.20 5.00
CA LEU A 310 -10.99 2.01 5.82
C LEU A 310 -10.79 0.76 4.97
N LEU A 311 -9.83 -0.06 5.37
CA LEU A 311 -9.54 -1.34 4.76
C LEU A 311 -10.28 -2.48 5.48
N THR A 312 -10.49 -3.58 4.77
CA THR A 312 -11.04 -4.82 5.34
C THR A 312 -9.91 -5.79 5.65
N LEU A 313 -9.83 -6.25 6.89
CA LEU A 313 -9.06 -7.43 7.26
C LEU A 313 -9.99 -8.65 7.26
N VAL A 314 -9.55 -9.71 6.57
CA VAL A 314 -10.19 -11.02 6.58
C VAL A 314 -9.34 -11.96 7.41
N THR A 315 -9.76 -12.30 8.61
CA THR A 315 -9.00 -13.20 9.49
C THR A 315 -9.07 -14.67 9.02
N PRO A 316 -8.13 -15.53 9.42
CA PRO A 316 -8.18 -16.97 9.14
C PRO A 316 -9.47 -17.65 9.63
N TRP A 317 -10.10 -17.11 10.66
CA TRP A 317 -11.35 -17.63 11.28
C TRP A 317 -12.62 -17.09 10.65
N ARG A 318 -12.52 -16.48 9.45
CA ARG A 318 -13.65 -15.94 8.68
C ARG A 318 -14.39 -14.79 9.36
N VAL A 319 -13.73 -14.10 10.27
CA VAL A 319 -14.19 -12.84 10.82
C VAL A 319 -13.62 -11.71 9.97
N LEU A 320 -14.46 -10.73 9.68
CA LEU A 320 -14.06 -9.48 9.02
C LEU A 320 -14.03 -8.37 10.05
N LEU A 321 -13.06 -7.47 9.91
CA LEU A 321 -13.04 -6.20 10.61
C LEU A 321 -12.56 -5.09 9.68
N LEU A 322 -12.87 -3.85 10.03
CA LEU A 322 -12.37 -2.66 9.34
C LEU A 322 -11.26 -2.03 10.17
N HIS A 323 -10.23 -1.53 9.48
CA HIS A 323 -9.11 -0.84 10.11
C HIS A 323 -8.64 0.35 9.27
N ASP A 324 -8.02 1.32 9.90
CA ASP A 324 -7.40 2.44 9.22
C ASP A 324 -6.21 1.99 8.34
N ARG A 325 -5.82 2.81 7.38
CA ARG A 325 -4.71 2.56 6.45
C ARG A 325 -3.34 2.58 7.12
N ASN A 326 -3.21 3.13 8.31
CA ASN A 326 -1.99 3.14 9.11
C ASN A 326 -1.71 1.80 9.81
N TRP A 327 -2.69 0.88 9.84
CA TRP A 327 -2.49 -0.49 10.31
C TRP A 327 -1.89 -1.38 9.24
N HIS A 328 -0.79 -2.05 9.57
CA HIS A 328 -0.07 -2.98 8.70
C HIS A 328 -0.13 -4.39 9.28
N ILE A 329 -0.38 -5.39 8.42
CA ILE A 329 -0.31 -6.80 8.82
C ILE A 329 1.18 -7.14 8.97
N PHE A 330 1.63 -7.34 10.20
CA PHE A 330 3.03 -7.69 10.49
C PHE A 330 3.27 -9.19 10.47
N HIS A 331 2.29 -9.96 10.94
CA HIS A 331 2.37 -11.42 10.98
C HIS A 331 0.98 -12.03 10.88
N GLU A 332 0.85 -13.13 10.14
CA GLU A 332 -0.41 -13.86 10.01
C GLU A 332 -0.14 -15.37 9.95
N THR A 333 -0.82 -16.11 10.80
CA THR A 333 -0.86 -17.58 10.81
C THR A 333 -2.30 -18.07 10.96
N SER A 334 -2.54 -19.37 11.00
CA SER A 334 -3.86 -19.94 11.33
C SER A 334 -4.31 -19.64 12.77
N GLU A 335 -3.42 -19.20 13.65
CA GLU A 335 -3.66 -19.04 15.10
C GLU A 335 -3.60 -17.58 15.56
N LEU A 336 -2.86 -16.73 14.85
CA LEU A 336 -2.56 -15.35 15.24
C LEU A 336 -2.49 -14.43 14.03
N VAL A 337 -3.14 -13.27 14.12
CA VAL A 337 -2.90 -12.12 13.25
C VAL A 337 -2.35 -10.98 14.10
N MET A 338 -1.19 -10.46 13.73
CA MET A 338 -0.56 -9.33 14.39
C MET A 338 -0.57 -8.12 13.45
N LEU A 339 -1.11 -7.02 13.91
CA LEU A 339 -1.13 -5.74 13.24
C LEU A 339 -0.25 -4.74 13.97
N ARG A 340 0.38 -3.84 13.25
CA ARG A 340 1.12 -2.70 13.77
C ARG A 340 0.61 -1.41 13.14
N MET A 341 0.32 -0.42 13.95
CA MET A 341 -0.08 0.91 13.52
C MET A 341 1.13 1.83 13.49
N LEU A 342 1.31 2.53 12.39
CA LEU A 342 2.31 3.59 12.27
C LEU A 342 1.64 4.95 12.34
N HIS A 343 2.27 5.88 13.05
CA HIS A 343 1.94 7.30 13.01
C HIS A 343 3.22 8.08 12.73
N ASN A 344 3.21 8.88 11.67
CA ASN A 344 4.39 9.62 11.20
C ASN A 344 5.65 8.74 11.08
N GLY A 345 5.50 7.51 10.57
CA GLY A 345 6.58 6.56 10.38
C GLY A 345 7.08 5.86 11.66
N THR A 346 6.52 6.15 12.83
CA THR A 346 6.86 5.48 14.10
C THR A 346 5.78 4.51 14.53
N LEU A 347 6.17 3.46 15.28
CA LEU A 347 5.23 2.49 15.83
C LEU A 347 4.39 3.19 16.93
N LEU A 348 3.11 3.35 16.66
CA LEU A 348 2.14 3.90 17.61
C LEU A 348 1.51 2.80 18.47
N ALA A 349 1.00 1.75 17.83
CA ALA A 349 0.28 0.68 18.51
C ALA A 349 0.49 -0.69 17.84
N GLN A 350 0.21 -1.76 18.58
CA GLN A 350 0.15 -3.13 18.09
C GLN A 350 -1.20 -3.75 18.46
N CYS A 351 -1.75 -4.57 17.59
CA CYS A 351 -2.92 -5.40 17.85
C CYS A 351 -2.60 -6.86 17.57
N ASN A 352 -2.88 -7.73 18.55
CA ASN A 352 -2.83 -9.18 18.40
C ASN A 352 -4.26 -9.72 18.39
N ILE A 353 -4.61 -10.45 17.33
CA ILE A 353 -5.94 -11.07 17.16
C ILE A 353 -5.73 -12.58 17.14
N ALA A 354 -6.46 -13.30 17.98
CA ALA A 354 -6.41 -14.76 18.04
C ALA A 354 -7.81 -15.35 18.26
N SER A 355 -8.06 -16.56 17.74
CA SER A 355 -9.26 -17.30 18.13
C SER A 355 -9.10 -17.83 19.55
N ALA A 356 -10.14 -17.71 20.36
CA ALA A 356 -10.21 -18.34 21.66
C ALA A 356 -11.03 -19.65 21.60
N PRO A 357 -10.98 -20.54 22.61
CA PRO A 357 -11.70 -21.78 22.61
C PRO A 357 -13.21 -21.60 22.39
N LEU A 358 -13.81 -22.50 21.60
CA LEU A 358 -15.23 -22.47 21.28
C LEU A 358 -16.07 -22.71 22.54
N MET A 359 -17.06 -21.85 22.82
CA MET A 359 -18.02 -22.04 23.88
C MET A 359 -19.22 -22.85 23.41
N ALA A 360 -19.98 -23.46 24.32
CA ALA A 360 -21.27 -24.02 23.99
C ALA A 360 -22.25 -22.91 23.55
N ALA A 361 -23.10 -23.20 22.57
CA ALA A 361 -24.05 -22.22 22.03
C ALA A 361 -24.91 -21.59 23.16
N GLY A 362 -25.04 -20.27 23.15
CA GLY A 362 -25.72 -19.49 24.19
C GLY A 362 -24.97 -19.35 25.51
N LYS A 363 -23.74 -19.87 25.61
CA LYS A 363 -22.86 -19.66 26.76
C LYS A 363 -21.85 -18.57 26.44
N PHE A 364 -21.44 -17.86 27.48
CA PHE A 364 -20.45 -16.79 27.41
C PHE A 364 -19.50 -16.92 28.58
N THR A 365 -18.25 -16.57 28.40
CA THR A 365 -17.31 -16.40 29.51
C THR A 365 -17.86 -15.32 30.44
N SER A 366 -17.88 -15.57 31.74
CA SER A 366 -18.31 -14.58 32.71
C SER A 366 -17.29 -13.45 32.81
N GLU A 367 -17.72 -12.28 33.27
CA GLU A 367 -16.81 -11.15 33.48
C GLU A 367 -15.70 -11.50 34.47
N SER A 368 -16.06 -12.19 35.59
CA SER A 368 -15.10 -12.60 36.60
C SER A 368 -14.06 -13.60 36.09
N GLU A 369 -14.44 -14.53 35.23
CA GLU A 369 -13.50 -15.48 34.58
C GLU A 369 -12.55 -14.71 33.65
N TYR A 370 -13.10 -13.81 32.81
CA TYR A 370 -12.28 -13.04 31.89
C TYR A 370 -11.29 -12.10 32.59
N LEU A 371 -11.74 -11.43 33.66
CA LEU A 371 -10.86 -10.61 34.51
C LEU A 371 -9.73 -11.44 35.15
N ALA A 372 -10.01 -12.65 35.60
CA ALA A 372 -9.00 -13.55 36.14
C ALA A 372 -7.96 -13.98 35.08
N ASP A 373 -8.42 -14.23 33.85
CA ASP A 373 -7.51 -14.56 32.74
C ASP A 373 -6.62 -13.37 32.35
N VAL A 374 -7.18 -12.15 32.29
CA VAL A 374 -6.41 -10.92 32.04
C VAL A 374 -5.42 -10.64 33.18
N ASP A 375 -5.85 -10.73 34.44
CA ASP A 375 -4.97 -10.55 35.60
C ASP A 375 -3.78 -11.53 35.58
N LYS A 376 -4.04 -12.79 35.21
CA LYS A 376 -2.97 -13.80 35.03
C LYS A 376 -1.99 -13.40 33.92
N ALA A 377 -2.46 -12.91 32.79
CA ALA A 377 -1.61 -12.46 31.69
C ALA A 377 -0.79 -11.20 32.05
N LEU A 378 -1.34 -10.32 32.89
CA LEU A 378 -0.67 -9.11 33.39
C LEU A 378 0.42 -9.37 34.44
N LYS A 379 0.32 -10.44 35.23
CA LYS A 379 1.34 -10.79 36.25
C LYS A 379 2.73 -10.99 35.66
N GLU A 380 2.81 -11.48 34.43
CA GLU A 380 4.09 -11.62 33.72
C GLU A 380 4.67 -10.28 33.23
N ARG A 381 3.88 -9.19 33.31
CA ARG A 381 4.18 -7.85 32.76
C ARG A 381 4.12 -6.73 33.80
N ALA A 382 4.05 -7.07 35.09
CA ALA A 382 3.86 -6.12 36.18
C ALA A 382 2.71 -5.10 35.92
N GLY A 383 1.66 -5.55 35.23
CA GLY A 383 0.52 -4.72 34.85
C GLY A 383 -0.64 -4.84 35.87
N THR A 384 -1.51 -3.84 35.88
CA THR A 384 -2.73 -3.77 36.71
C THR A 384 -3.94 -3.40 35.88
N ILE A 385 -5.09 -4.03 36.15
CA ILE A 385 -6.37 -3.67 35.52
C ILE A 385 -6.80 -2.29 36.06
N THR A 386 -7.14 -1.38 35.16
CA THR A 386 -7.60 -0.01 35.47
C THR A 386 -9.08 0.16 35.24
N ALA A 387 -9.67 -0.57 34.27
CA ALA A 387 -11.12 -0.52 34.03
C ALA A 387 -11.60 -1.85 33.41
N SER A 388 -12.90 -2.14 33.57
CA SER A 388 -13.58 -3.23 32.88
C SER A 388 -15.02 -2.84 32.52
N ALA A 389 -15.54 -3.35 31.40
CA ALA A 389 -16.91 -3.16 30.96
C ALA A 389 -17.37 -4.30 30.03
N VAL A 390 -18.67 -4.59 30.09
CA VAL A 390 -19.35 -5.33 29.04
C VAL A 390 -20.01 -4.30 28.12
N LEU A 391 -19.54 -4.25 26.88
CA LEU A 391 -20.06 -3.31 25.90
C LEU A 391 -21.42 -3.79 25.36
N PRO A 392 -22.26 -2.88 24.80
CA PRO A 392 -23.48 -3.27 24.13
C PRO A 392 -23.21 -4.25 22.97
N ASP A 393 -24.04 -5.27 22.84
CA ASP A 393 -23.96 -6.26 21.76
C ASP A 393 -23.97 -5.56 20.39
N GLN A 394 -22.99 -5.88 19.56
CA GLN A 394 -22.86 -5.29 18.22
C GLN A 394 -22.58 -6.36 17.16
N ASN A 395 -23.30 -6.32 16.05
CA ASN A 395 -23.17 -7.26 14.93
C ASN A 395 -23.26 -8.75 15.37
N GLY A 396 -23.97 -9.04 16.48
CA GLY A 396 -24.09 -10.39 17.04
C GLY A 396 -22.95 -10.81 17.96
N TRP A 397 -22.01 -9.92 18.26
CA TRP A 397 -20.93 -10.11 19.21
C TRP A 397 -21.28 -9.51 20.57
N ARG A 398 -21.10 -10.29 21.64
CA ARG A 398 -20.98 -9.80 23.02
C ARG A 398 -19.52 -9.49 23.27
N ILE A 399 -19.20 -8.33 23.79
CA ILE A 399 -17.84 -7.81 23.90
C ILE A 399 -17.54 -7.50 25.36
N HIS A 400 -16.57 -8.22 25.95
CA HIS A 400 -15.93 -7.83 27.19
C HIS A 400 -14.71 -6.98 26.87
N HIS A 401 -14.56 -5.83 27.51
CA HIS A 401 -13.43 -4.92 27.39
C HIS A 401 -12.77 -4.74 28.76
N VAL A 402 -11.47 -4.88 28.82
CA VAL A 402 -10.64 -4.66 30.01
C VAL A 402 -9.47 -3.77 29.61
N THR A 403 -9.33 -2.64 30.28
CA THR A 403 -8.15 -1.76 30.13
C THR A 403 -7.19 -2.03 31.29
N ALA A 404 -5.92 -2.09 30.99
CA ALA A 404 -4.85 -2.30 31.96
C ALA A 404 -3.66 -1.39 31.65
N SER A 405 -2.87 -1.07 32.67
CA SER A 405 -1.64 -0.32 32.53
C SER A 405 -0.48 -0.98 33.27
N GLY A 406 0.74 -0.69 32.87
CA GLY A 406 1.95 -1.20 33.55
C GLY A 406 3.20 -0.79 32.82
N GLU A 407 4.36 -1.25 33.29
CA GLU A 407 5.66 -0.91 32.72
C GLU A 407 6.26 -2.10 31.98
N ALA A 408 6.66 -1.91 30.71
CA ALA A 408 7.47 -2.86 29.97
C ALA A 408 8.60 -2.13 29.24
N ASN A 409 9.82 -2.67 29.33
CA ASN A 409 11.02 -2.07 28.72
C ASN A 409 11.25 -0.58 29.10
N LYS A 410 10.95 -0.19 30.34
CA LYS A 410 11.05 1.19 30.85
C LYS A 410 10.09 2.18 30.17
N LYS A 411 9.03 1.69 29.58
CA LYS A 411 7.92 2.50 29.06
C LYS A 411 6.64 2.12 29.77
N ASN A 412 5.84 3.13 30.12
CA ASN A 412 4.46 2.91 30.55
C ASN A 412 3.65 2.49 29.32
N LEU A 413 2.93 1.38 29.44
CA LEU A 413 2.06 0.85 28.40
C LEU A 413 0.62 0.78 28.89
N VAL A 414 -0.29 1.01 27.95
CA VAL A 414 -1.71 0.72 28.08
C VAL A 414 -2.04 -0.50 27.25
N TRP A 415 -2.85 -1.39 27.77
CA TRP A 415 -3.40 -2.55 27.05
C TRP A 415 -4.91 -2.51 27.09
N ASP A 416 -5.54 -2.67 25.93
CA ASP A 416 -6.96 -2.92 25.78
C ASP A 416 -7.19 -4.37 25.37
N TYR A 417 -7.79 -5.15 26.25
CA TYR A 417 -8.15 -6.55 26.07
C TYR A 417 -9.62 -6.66 25.71
N PHE A 418 -9.94 -7.25 24.58
CA PHE A 418 -11.29 -7.53 24.16
C PHE A 418 -11.50 -9.04 24.00
N LEU A 419 -12.56 -9.56 24.61
CA LEU A 419 -13.09 -10.90 24.33
C LEU A 419 -14.45 -10.75 23.64
N CYS A 420 -14.52 -11.14 22.38
CA CYS A 420 -15.72 -11.05 21.57
C CYS A 420 -16.30 -12.45 21.39
N THR A 421 -17.55 -12.68 21.81
CA THR A 421 -18.20 -13.98 21.78
C THR A 421 -19.53 -13.89 21.03
N THR A 422 -19.76 -14.82 20.10
CA THR A 422 -21.04 -14.95 19.38
C THR A 422 -22.04 -15.81 20.16
N LYS A 423 -23.33 -15.76 19.75
CA LYS A 423 -24.36 -16.66 20.30
C LYS A 423 -24.14 -18.13 19.91
N SER A 424 -23.43 -18.40 18.83
CA SER A 424 -23.03 -19.76 18.41
C SER A 424 -21.80 -20.28 19.16
N GLY A 425 -21.11 -19.44 19.90
CA GLY A 425 -19.98 -19.80 20.77
C GLY A 425 -18.60 -19.51 20.19
N GLU A 426 -18.50 -18.96 18.97
CA GLU A 426 -17.21 -18.52 18.44
C GLU A 426 -16.68 -17.39 19.32
N GLN A 427 -15.39 -17.47 19.65
CA GLN A 427 -14.69 -16.48 20.45
C GLN A 427 -13.48 -15.94 19.70
N LEU A 428 -13.27 -14.61 19.84
CA LEU A 428 -12.12 -13.91 19.31
C LEU A 428 -11.53 -13.01 20.41
N SER A 429 -10.23 -13.13 20.63
CA SER A 429 -9.47 -12.24 21.50
C SER A 429 -8.75 -11.20 20.65
N LEU A 430 -8.89 -9.93 20.99
CA LEU A 430 -8.09 -8.84 20.45
C LEU A 430 -7.37 -8.14 21.62
N VAL A 431 -6.07 -7.95 21.48
CA VAL A 431 -5.27 -7.26 22.50
C VAL A 431 -4.51 -6.14 21.81
N PHE A 432 -4.87 -4.91 22.13
CA PHE A 432 -4.15 -3.73 21.67
C PHE A 432 -3.13 -3.32 22.73
N SER A 433 -2.04 -2.71 22.28
CA SER A 433 -1.02 -2.13 23.16
C SER A 433 -0.41 -0.90 22.54
N HIS A 434 -0.24 0.16 23.30
CA HIS A 434 0.43 1.41 22.93
C HIS A 434 1.12 2.03 24.14
N ALA A 435 2.00 3.02 23.93
CA ALA A 435 2.59 3.74 25.04
C ALA A 435 1.55 4.70 25.66
N GLU A 436 1.59 4.91 26.98
CA GLU A 436 0.67 5.82 27.68
C GLU A 436 0.78 7.26 27.12
N GLU A 437 1.96 7.68 26.71
CA GLU A 437 2.20 8.98 26.08
C GLU A 437 1.49 9.16 24.73
N ASP A 438 1.13 8.06 24.08
CA ASP A 438 0.49 8.00 22.76
C ASP A 438 -1.05 7.88 22.85
N ASP A 439 -1.62 7.78 24.05
CA ASP A 439 -3.06 7.54 24.30
C ASP A 439 -3.97 8.54 23.56
N ALA A 440 -3.61 9.82 23.59
CA ALA A 440 -4.38 10.86 22.92
C ALA A 440 -4.36 10.76 21.38
N VAL A 441 -3.30 10.19 20.80
CA VAL A 441 -3.16 9.98 19.34
C VAL A 441 -3.84 8.68 18.92
N PHE A 442 -3.74 7.63 19.74
CA PHE A 442 -4.39 6.35 19.52
C PHE A 442 -5.92 6.45 19.66
N GLY A 443 -6.41 7.22 20.62
CA GLY A 443 -7.83 7.54 20.82
C GLY A 443 -8.71 6.30 20.93
N ASP A 444 -9.78 6.23 20.14
CA ASP A 444 -10.75 5.13 20.15
C ASP A 444 -10.56 4.08 19.03
N GLU A 445 -9.39 4.04 18.41
CA GLU A 445 -9.04 3.13 17.30
C GLU A 445 -9.35 1.65 17.63
N ALA A 446 -8.96 1.18 18.81
CA ALA A 446 -9.24 -0.18 19.26
C ALA A 446 -10.75 -0.48 19.28
N LEU A 447 -11.53 0.45 19.83
CA LEU A 447 -12.97 0.32 19.96
C LEU A 447 -13.69 0.37 18.61
N GLN A 448 -13.25 1.25 17.71
CA GLN A 448 -13.79 1.34 16.35
C GLN A 448 -13.53 0.04 15.58
N MET A 449 -12.31 -0.51 15.64
CA MET A 449 -11.94 -1.76 15.00
C MET A 449 -12.79 -2.92 15.55
N VAL A 450 -12.92 -3.07 16.86
CA VAL A 450 -13.70 -4.13 17.50
C VAL A 450 -15.20 -4.01 17.17
N ARG A 451 -15.76 -2.80 17.14
CA ARG A 451 -17.16 -2.56 16.76
C ARG A 451 -17.47 -2.90 15.30
N SER A 452 -16.47 -2.95 14.43
CA SER A 452 -16.62 -3.30 13.02
C SER A 452 -16.68 -4.81 12.76
N LEU A 453 -16.43 -5.66 13.78
CA LEU A 453 -16.40 -7.12 13.66
C LEU A 453 -17.70 -7.68 13.03
N THR A 454 -17.54 -8.50 12.00
CA THR A 454 -18.64 -9.22 11.35
C THR A 454 -18.20 -10.63 10.98
N ILE A 455 -19.14 -11.58 11.01
CA ILE A 455 -18.88 -12.95 10.56
C ILE A 455 -19.13 -13.02 9.05
N ARG A 456 -18.16 -13.51 8.30
CA ARG A 456 -18.33 -13.76 6.87
C ARG A 456 -19.26 -14.95 6.69
N SER A 457 -20.49 -14.72 6.24
CA SER A 457 -21.43 -15.78 5.88
C SER A 457 -20.78 -16.76 4.90
N SER A 458 -21.06 -18.06 5.04
CA SER A 458 -20.59 -19.08 4.08
C SER A 458 -20.98 -18.66 2.67
N ARG A 459 -20.02 -18.68 1.72
CA ARG A 459 -20.34 -18.49 0.29
C ARG A 459 -21.56 -19.36 -0.07
N PRO A 460 -22.53 -18.83 -0.83
CA PRO A 460 -23.45 -19.72 -1.54
C PRO A 460 -22.60 -20.69 -2.36
N LYS A 461 -22.83 -21.99 -2.23
CA LYS A 461 -22.15 -22.99 -3.06
C LYS A 461 -22.50 -22.67 -4.51
N VAL A 462 -21.57 -22.06 -5.24
CA VAL A 462 -21.68 -21.96 -6.70
C VAL A 462 -21.61 -23.42 -7.19
N PRO A 463 -22.63 -23.94 -7.87
CA PRO A 463 -22.54 -25.27 -8.46
C PRO A 463 -21.40 -25.26 -9.48
N LEU A 464 -20.45 -26.17 -9.35
CA LEU A 464 -19.46 -26.41 -10.40
C LEU A 464 -20.23 -26.75 -11.69
N PRO A 465 -19.92 -26.11 -12.83
CA PRO A 465 -20.48 -26.55 -14.11
C PRO A 465 -20.07 -27.99 -14.35
N ARG A 466 -21.06 -28.85 -14.71
CA ARG A 466 -20.86 -30.24 -15.07
C ARG A 466 -20.16 -30.39 -16.40
#